data_7bd520098d5a0ae46faa02e430e2e6f8
#
_entry.id   7bd520098d5a0ae46faa02e430e2e6f8
#
_cell.length_a   1.000
_cell.length_b   1.000
_cell.length_c   1.000
_cell.angle_alpha   90.00
_cell.angle_beta   90.00
_cell.angle_gamma   90.00
#
_symmetry.space_group_name_H-M   'P 1'
#
loop_
_entity.id
_entity.type
_entity.pdbx_description
1 polymer ?
#
loop_
_entity_poly.entity_id
_entity_poly.type
_entity_poly.pdbx_seq_one_letter_code
_entity_poly.pdbx_strand_id
1 'polypeptide(L)'
;MKHCNNNILHVVNIYFVLPYFIGGQFKYFRDKGYRLHVVCSESEYLDAYAKENFFDYRVLPVLRAINFLQDFKTVVGICRYIREKQIGVVVGHTPKGGLLSMIAAWIMRVPNRIYFRHGLVYQTSHGLKRFILMTVDRIASLCATKIICVSPSVLKHSIEDRLAPASKQLILHKGTCCGIDTEGKFNPKNIDSQKLAHMKAKWGITDSDWVIGYSGRLVRDKGIIELVRAFRNLKKEHANYKLLLVGMFEVRDALPDDVQQDIKNDSQIVWTDFQNSDMEYFYSMMNVYVLASYREGFPTGVLEAQAMQVPVITTRATGCCDSTLEGVTGLFVEHDVDQLSDAIRRIHDTSSSVDSNKAREWVQTNFENHIVWNEIEKLY
;
A
#
# COMPACT_ATOMS: atom_id res chain seq x y z
N MET A 1 30.38 21.69 -5.64
CA MET A 1 29.43 20.57 -5.45
C MET A 1 29.31 20.34 -3.97
N LYS A 2 28.14 20.54 -3.35
CA LYS A 2 27.92 20.18 -1.95
C LYS A 2 28.01 18.66 -1.89
N HIS A 3 28.90 18.13 -1.04
CA HIS A 3 28.92 16.71 -0.71
C HIS A 3 27.55 16.33 -0.17
N CYS A 4 26.65 15.84 -1.02
CA CYS A 4 25.46 15.14 -0.56
C CYS A 4 25.97 13.92 0.21
N ASN A 5 25.72 13.92 1.50
CA ASN A 5 26.02 12.77 2.34
C ASN A 5 25.07 11.64 1.90
N ASN A 6 25.62 10.58 1.30
CA ASN A 6 24.86 9.46 0.71
C ASN A 6 24.16 8.57 1.76
N ASN A 7 24.15 8.98 3.05
CA ASN A 7 23.50 8.24 4.13
C ASN A 7 22.01 8.67 4.22
N ILE A 8 21.11 7.75 3.93
CA ILE A 8 19.65 7.95 3.92
C ILE A 8 19.02 7.14 5.04
N LEU A 9 18.24 7.79 5.90
CA LEU A 9 17.50 7.16 6.98
C LEU A 9 16.00 7.09 6.66
N HIS A 10 15.46 5.88 6.55
CA HIS A 10 14.03 5.63 6.53
C HIS A 10 13.52 5.34 7.93
N VAL A 11 12.42 5.97 8.33
CA VAL A 11 11.76 5.73 9.61
C VAL A 11 10.33 5.24 9.38
N VAL A 12 10.05 4.06 9.88
CA VAL A 12 8.73 3.42 9.83
C VAL A 12 8.29 2.98 11.23
N ASN A 13 7.01 2.73 11.44
CA ASN A 13 6.52 2.28 12.74
C ASN A 13 6.68 0.77 12.97
N ILE A 14 6.51 -0.06 11.94
CA ILE A 14 6.59 -1.52 12.01
C ILE A 14 7.30 -2.08 10.78
N TYR A 15 7.98 -3.20 10.96
CA TYR A 15 8.67 -3.94 9.90
C TYR A 15 7.77 -4.21 8.69
N PHE A 16 6.54 -4.63 8.95
CA PHE A 16 5.58 -5.05 7.93
C PHE A 16 5.42 -4.08 6.76
N VAL A 17 5.63 -2.77 6.96
CA VAL A 17 5.49 -1.77 5.88
C VAL A 17 6.75 -1.60 5.03
N LEU A 18 7.91 -2.12 5.47
CA LEU A 18 9.16 -1.97 4.70
C LEU A 18 9.11 -2.61 3.32
N PRO A 19 8.69 -3.88 3.15
CA PRO A 19 8.57 -4.50 1.84
C PRO A 19 7.63 -3.75 0.89
N TYR A 20 6.54 -3.17 1.42
CA TYR A 20 5.50 -2.52 0.62
C TYR A 20 5.79 -1.06 0.29
N PHE A 21 6.49 -0.32 1.17
CA PHE A 21 6.75 1.11 0.94
C PHE A 21 8.10 1.38 0.33
N ILE A 22 9.07 0.50 0.54
CA ILE A 22 10.45 0.67 0.08
C ILE A 22 10.84 -0.50 -0.83
N GLY A 23 10.69 -1.75 -0.36
CA GLY A 23 10.89 -2.95 -1.16
C GLY A 23 12.25 -2.96 -1.87
N GLY A 24 12.22 -3.15 -3.19
CA GLY A 24 13.41 -3.22 -4.03
C GLY A 24 14.27 -1.97 -4.08
N GLN A 25 13.78 -0.82 -3.57
CA GLN A 25 14.56 0.43 -3.51
C GLN A 25 15.86 0.28 -2.73
N PHE A 26 15.90 -0.57 -1.70
CA PHE A 26 17.12 -0.79 -0.92
C PHE A 26 18.29 -1.26 -1.81
N LYS A 27 18.07 -2.27 -2.63
CA LYS A 27 19.08 -2.79 -3.57
C LYS A 27 19.43 -1.78 -4.64
N TYR A 28 18.41 -1.14 -5.23
CA TYR A 28 18.58 -0.14 -6.27
C TYR A 28 19.44 1.05 -5.83
N PHE A 29 19.15 1.65 -4.68
CA PHE A 29 19.91 2.79 -4.19
C PHE A 29 21.30 2.42 -3.67
N ARG A 30 21.46 1.23 -3.06
CA ARG A 30 22.78 0.70 -2.71
C ARG A 30 23.68 0.60 -3.95
N ASP A 31 23.15 0.07 -5.04
CA ASP A 31 23.92 -0.12 -6.29
C ASP A 31 24.30 1.22 -6.93
N LYS A 32 23.62 2.30 -6.59
CA LYS A 32 23.95 3.69 -6.92
C LYS A 32 24.89 4.37 -5.90
N GLY A 33 25.37 3.65 -4.89
CA GLY A 33 26.34 4.15 -3.91
C GLY A 33 25.73 4.84 -2.69
N TYR A 34 24.41 4.76 -2.50
CA TYR A 34 23.78 5.23 -1.27
C TYR A 34 23.92 4.21 -0.14
N ARG A 35 24.04 4.70 1.10
CA ARG A 35 24.01 3.89 2.32
C ARG A 35 22.66 4.05 2.99
N LEU A 36 21.96 2.94 3.12
CA LEU A 36 20.60 2.94 3.60
C LEU A 36 20.51 2.51 5.04
N HIS A 37 19.73 3.22 5.81
CA HIS A 37 19.49 3.03 7.21
C HIS A 37 18.00 2.97 7.51
N VAL A 38 17.59 2.15 8.47
CA VAL A 38 16.20 2.01 8.90
C VAL A 38 16.08 2.19 10.41
N VAL A 39 15.09 2.94 10.85
CA VAL A 39 14.59 2.92 12.22
C VAL A 39 13.17 2.40 12.21
N CYS A 40 12.91 1.33 12.96
CA CYS A 40 11.55 0.82 13.17
C CYS A 40 11.45 0.14 14.55
N SER A 41 10.20 -0.24 14.91
CA SER A 41 9.97 -1.06 16.11
C SER A 41 10.52 -2.47 15.92
N GLU A 42 10.74 -3.17 17.03
CA GLU A 42 11.27 -4.53 17.06
C GLU A 42 10.41 -5.51 16.22
N SER A 43 11.10 -6.41 15.52
CA SER A 43 10.48 -7.51 14.78
C SER A 43 11.51 -8.63 14.58
N GLU A 44 11.07 -9.86 14.71
CA GLU A 44 11.89 -11.07 14.47
C GLU A 44 12.39 -11.18 13.02
N TYR A 45 11.68 -10.56 12.08
CA TYR A 45 12.01 -10.60 10.64
C TYR A 45 13.00 -9.52 10.21
N LEU A 46 13.26 -8.52 11.07
CA LEU A 46 14.00 -7.31 10.66
C LEU A 46 15.45 -7.61 10.33
N ASP A 47 16.12 -8.44 11.12
CA ASP A 47 17.54 -8.77 10.92
C ASP A 47 17.77 -9.52 9.61
N ALA A 48 16.95 -10.55 9.32
CA ALA A 48 17.02 -11.31 8.08
C ALA A 48 16.78 -10.41 6.87
N TYR A 49 15.76 -9.57 6.93
CA TYR A 49 15.39 -8.65 5.86
C TYR A 49 16.47 -7.57 5.62
N ALA A 50 17.09 -7.07 6.70
CA ALA A 50 18.17 -6.09 6.60
C ALA A 50 19.41 -6.69 5.91
N LYS A 51 19.78 -7.92 6.24
CA LYS A 51 20.88 -8.65 5.60
C LYS A 51 20.60 -8.90 4.12
N GLU A 52 19.39 -9.35 3.80
CA GLU A 52 18.97 -9.61 2.41
C GLU A 52 18.97 -8.33 1.54
N ASN A 53 18.57 -7.19 2.12
CA ASN A 53 18.39 -5.93 1.41
C ASN A 53 19.53 -4.93 1.65
N PHE A 54 20.56 -5.31 2.42
CA PHE A 54 21.82 -4.57 2.60
C PHE A 54 21.64 -3.17 3.20
N PHE A 55 20.89 -3.04 4.29
CA PHE A 55 20.77 -1.79 5.02
C PHE A 55 21.13 -1.95 6.52
N ASP A 56 21.64 -0.89 7.11
CA ASP A 56 21.83 -0.79 8.56
C ASP A 56 20.49 -0.46 9.25
N TYR A 57 20.29 -0.96 10.45
CA TYR A 57 19.06 -0.60 11.19
C TYR A 57 19.32 -0.32 12.68
N ARG A 58 18.35 0.35 13.28
CA ARG A 58 18.23 0.50 14.74
C ARG A 58 16.78 0.28 15.16
N VAL A 59 16.62 -0.57 16.16
CA VAL A 59 15.32 -0.77 16.81
C VAL A 59 15.06 0.38 17.77
N LEU A 60 13.98 1.12 17.54
CA LEU A 60 13.43 2.12 18.44
C LEU A 60 11.91 1.97 18.45
N PRO A 61 11.24 2.17 19.62
CA PRO A 61 9.80 1.92 19.74
C PRO A 61 8.99 3.04 19.07
N VAL A 62 8.75 2.92 17.77
CA VAL A 62 7.87 3.80 16.99
C VAL A 62 6.43 3.29 17.10
N LEU A 63 5.82 3.47 18.28
CA LEU A 63 4.51 2.91 18.59
C LEU A 63 3.39 3.65 17.85
N ARG A 64 2.32 2.93 17.45
CA ARG A 64 1.13 3.55 16.83
C ARG A 64 0.34 4.42 17.83
N ALA A 65 0.32 4.05 19.11
CA ALA A 65 -0.34 4.82 20.16
C ALA A 65 0.45 6.09 20.50
N ILE A 66 -0.24 7.14 20.96
CA ILE A 66 0.39 8.35 21.47
C ILE A 66 0.88 8.07 22.89
N ASN A 67 2.19 8.20 23.10
CA ASN A 67 2.83 8.10 24.42
C ASN A 67 3.98 9.12 24.47
N PHE A 68 3.74 10.24 25.11
CA PHE A 68 4.65 11.40 25.10
C PHE A 68 6.05 11.06 25.60
N LEU A 69 6.19 10.29 26.70
CA LEU A 69 7.48 9.91 27.24
C LEU A 69 8.25 8.98 26.30
N GLN A 70 7.55 8.00 25.74
CA GLN A 70 8.16 7.06 24.81
C GLN A 70 8.50 7.74 23.48
N ASP A 71 7.61 8.61 22.99
CA ASP A 71 7.83 9.38 21.78
C ASP A 71 9.05 10.31 21.91
N PHE A 72 9.19 10.97 23.07
CA PHE A 72 10.38 11.79 23.36
C PHE A 72 11.67 10.95 23.36
N LYS A 73 11.67 9.78 24.04
CA LYS A 73 12.83 8.86 24.02
C LYS A 73 13.16 8.42 22.59
N THR A 74 12.16 8.13 21.78
CA THR A 74 12.33 7.74 20.38
C THR A 74 12.93 8.87 19.54
N VAL A 75 12.45 10.11 19.70
CA VAL A 75 13.04 11.29 19.03
C VAL A 75 14.50 11.46 19.40
N VAL A 76 14.84 11.38 20.69
CA VAL A 76 16.24 11.45 21.16
C VAL A 76 17.08 10.33 20.55
N GLY A 77 16.53 9.10 20.49
CA GLY A 77 17.20 7.95 19.87
C GLY A 77 17.48 8.18 18.37
N ILE A 78 16.50 8.73 17.63
CA ILE A 78 16.66 9.10 16.20
C ILE A 78 17.72 10.21 16.07
N CYS A 79 17.68 11.25 16.91
CA CYS A 79 18.72 12.31 16.89
C CYS A 79 20.14 11.77 17.10
N ARG A 80 20.31 10.84 18.04
CA ARG A 80 21.62 10.18 18.28
C ARG A 80 22.05 9.39 17.04
N TYR A 81 21.14 8.64 16.44
CA TYR A 81 21.44 7.84 15.24
C TYR A 81 21.78 8.72 14.03
N ILE A 82 21.06 9.82 13.82
CA ILE A 82 21.37 10.81 12.77
C ILE A 82 22.80 11.33 12.92
N ARG A 83 23.22 11.67 14.14
CA ARG A 83 24.58 12.16 14.42
C ARG A 83 25.62 11.07 14.22
N GLU A 84 25.40 9.90 14.77
CA GLU A 84 26.32 8.74 14.72
C GLU A 84 26.60 8.31 13.29
N LYS A 85 25.55 8.21 12.48
CA LYS A 85 25.64 7.74 11.08
C LYS A 85 25.78 8.88 10.08
N GLN A 86 25.91 10.12 10.54
CA GLN A 86 26.03 11.31 9.67
C GLN A 86 24.95 11.35 8.58
N ILE A 87 23.69 11.17 8.95
CA ILE A 87 22.56 11.10 8.02
C ILE A 87 22.34 12.44 7.31
N GLY A 88 22.35 12.42 5.99
CA GLY A 88 22.10 13.60 5.14
C GLY A 88 20.66 13.75 4.65
N VAL A 89 19.94 12.63 4.58
CA VAL A 89 18.54 12.57 4.16
C VAL A 89 17.74 11.75 5.16
N VAL A 90 16.61 12.29 5.63
CA VAL A 90 15.65 11.54 6.47
C VAL A 90 14.32 11.44 5.74
N VAL A 91 13.84 10.20 5.60
CA VAL A 91 12.57 9.86 4.95
C VAL A 91 11.64 9.27 6.00
N GLY A 92 10.58 9.98 6.32
CA GLY A 92 9.57 9.55 7.29
C GLY A 92 8.37 8.92 6.59
N HIS A 93 8.01 7.70 7.00
CA HIS A 93 6.85 6.98 6.51
C HIS A 93 5.86 6.76 7.65
N THR A 94 4.60 6.58 7.31
CA THR A 94 3.49 6.41 8.25
C THR A 94 3.24 7.66 9.12
N PRO A 95 2.06 7.89 9.68
CA PRO A 95 1.79 9.10 10.48
C PRO A 95 2.73 9.26 11.66
N LYS A 96 2.99 8.16 12.39
CA LYS A 96 3.85 8.20 13.58
C LYS A 96 5.33 8.23 13.24
N GLY A 97 5.76 7.40 12.28
CA GLY A 97 7.16 7.40 11.79
C GLY A 97 7.52 8.76 11.18
N GLY A 98 6.61 9.32 10.38
CA GLY A 98 6.75 10.65 9.81
C GLY A 98 6.87 11.74 10.87
N LEU A 99 5.97 11.74 11.88
CA LEU A 99 6.02 12.74 12.96
C LEU A 99 7.37 12.73 13.68
N LEU A 100 7.76 11.56 14.22
CA LEU A 100 8.95 11.45 15.08
C LEU A 100 10.24 11.70 14.29
N SER A 101 10.31 11.19 13.05
CA SER A 101 11.48 11.40 12.20
C SER A 101 11.63 12.84 11.74
N MET A 102 10.53 13.50 11.35
CA MET A 102 10.59 14.89 10.90
C MET A 102 10.97 15.83 12.04
N ILE A 103 10.46 15.63 13.26
CA ILE A 103 10.86 16.39 14.45
C ILE A 103 12.35 16.18 14.74
N ALA A 104 12.84 14.92 14.78
CA ALA A 104 14.24 14.62 15.04
C ALA A 104 15.17 15.22 13.97
N ALA A 105 14.80 15.07 12.70
CA ALA A 105 15.57 15.61 11.59
C ALA A 105 15.59 17.16 11.58
N TRP A 106 14.50 17.81 11.99
CA TRP A 106 14.43 19.25 12.16
C TRP A 106 15.35 19.72 13.30
N ILE A 107 15.32 19.08 14.48
CA ILE A 107 16.20 19.36 15.60
C ILE A 107 17.68 19.22 15.20
N MET A 108 17.99 18.17 14.43
CA MET A 108 19.36 17.89 13.96
C MET A 108 19.77 18.71 12.73
N ARG A 109 18.88 19.58 12.21
CA ARG A 109 19.09 20.42 11.04
C ARG A 109 19.50 19.61 9.79
N VAL A 110 18.96 18.40 9.63
CA VAL A 110 19.18 17.60 8.42
C VAL A 110 18.66 18.37 7.21
N PRO A 111 19.43 18.54 6.14
CA PRO A 111 19.04 19.39 5.01
C PRO A 111 17.84 18.84 4.25
N ASN A 112 17.77 17.53 4.00
CA ASN A 112 16.69 16.87 3.28
C ASN A 112 15.81 16.10 4.24
N ARG A 113 14.61 16.62 4.51
CA ARG A 113 13.60 16.04 5.41
C ARG A 113 12.35 15.75 4.61
N ILE A 114 12.17 14.51 4.20
CA ILE A 114 11.14 14.05 3.27
C ILE A 114 10.06 13.31 4.04
N TYR A 115 8.83 13.78 3.96
CA TYR A 115 7.68 13.11 4.56
C TYR A 115 6.82 12.45 3.47
N PHE A 116 6.75 11.11 3.45
CA PHE A 116 5.82 10.36 2.59
C PHE A 116 4.46 10.26 3.26
N ARG A 117 3.46 10.88 2.67
CA ARG A 117 2.07 10.82 3.09
C ARG A 117 1.38 9.68 2.34
N HIS A 118 1.32 8.51 3.00
CA HIS A 118 0.75 7.27 2.47
C HIS A 118 -0.78 7.19 2.58
N GLY A 119 -1.46 8.29 2.72
CA GLY A 119 -2.91 8.40 2.86
C GLY A 119 -3.32 9.31 4.02
N LEU A 120 -4.60 9.55 4.14
CA LEU A 120 -5.19 10.53 5.06
C LEU A 120 -6.03 9.81 6.11
N VAL A 121 -5.37 9.33 7.17
CA VAL A 121 -6.01 8.48 8.21
C VAL A 121 -7.15 9.18 8.96
N TYR A 122 -7.24 10.50 8.89
CA TYR A 122 -8.30 11.27 9.51
C TYR A 122 -9.62 11.28 8.72
N GLN A 123 -9.63 10.88 7.45
CA GLN A 123 -10.84 10.92 6.58
C GLN A 123 -11.98 10.06 7.11
N THR A 124 -11.67 8.92 7.72
CA THR A 124 -12.64 8.03 8.37
C THR A 124 -12.76 8.27 9.89
N SER A 125 -12.27 9.42 10.39
CA SER A 125 -12.33 9.79 11.80
C SER A 125 -13.15 11.06 11.98
N HIS A 126 -13.80 11.20 13.16
CA HIS A 126 -14.68 12.32 13.48
C HIS A 126 -14.25 13.03 14.75
N GLY A 127 -14.76 14.25 14.95
CA GLY A 127 -14.61 15.04 16.18
C GLY A 127 -13.14 15.25 16.59
N LEU A 128 -12.87 15.11 17.88
CA LEU A 128 -11.57 15.35 18.49
C LEU A 128 -10.47 14.45 17.89
N LYS A 129 -10.80 13.21 17.57
CA LYS A 129 -9.84 12.27 16.95
C LYS A 129 -9.35 12.79 15.58
N ARG A 130 -10.27 13.27 14.73
CA ARG A 130 -9.93 13.88 13.44
C ARG A 130 -9.01 15.08 13.64
N PHE A 131 -9.34 15.97 14.56
CA PHE A 131 -8.56 17.17 14.89
C PHE A 131 -7.12 16.80 15.31
N ILE A 132 -6.95 15.83 16.23
CA ILE A 132 -5.64 15.37 16.68
C ILE A 132 -4.82 14.81 15.51
N LEU A 133 -5.42 13.95 14.69
CA LEU A 133 -4.73 13.33 13.54
C LEU A 133 -4.26 14.39 12.53
N MET A 134 -5.10 15.38 12.23
CA MET A 134 -4.73 16.50 11.35
C MET A 134 -3.62 17.36 11.95
N THR A 135 -3.66 17.61 13.27
CA THR A 135 -2.63 18.38 13.97
C THR A 135 -1.28 17.66 13.95
N VAL A 136 -1.27 16.36 14.19
CA VAL A 136 -0.06 15.51 14.10
C VAL A 136 0.54 15.58 12.70
N ASP A 137 -0.29 15.48 11.65
CA ASP A 137 0.16 15.58 10.26
C ASP A 137 0.71 16.98 9.95
N ARG A 138 0.07 18.05 10.42
CA ARG A 138 0.57 19.44 10.27
C ARG A 138 1.93 19.64 10.93
N ILE A 139 2.16 19.09 12.12
CA ILE A 139 3.46 19.18 12.81
C ILE A 139 4.54 18.46 12.01
N ALA A 140 4.28 17.24 11.54
CA ALA A 140 5.22 16.52 10.66
C ALA A 140 5.54 17.32 9.39
N SER A 141 4.51 17.89 8.78
CA SER A 141 4.61 18.73 7.56
C SER A 141 5.38 20.01 7.78
N LEU A 142 5.26 20.67 8.93
CA LEU A 142 6.03 21.86 9.28
C LEU A 142 7.53 21.55 9.36
N CYS A 143 7.90 20.44 9.98
CA CYS A 143 9.28 20.01 10.13
C CYS A 143 9.90 19.48 8.81
N ALA A 144 9.09 18.99 7.87
CA ALA A 144 9.54 18.51 6.57
C ALA A 144 10.01 19.63 5.64
N THR A 145 10.97 19.34 4.75
CA THR A 145 11.35 20.21 3.63
C THR A 145 10.53 19.91 2.38
N LYS A 146 10.20 18.63 2.16
CA LYS A 146 9.36 18.14 1.06
C LYS A 146 8.36 17.14 1.59
N ILE A 147 7.15 17.14 1.03
CA ILE A 147 6.08 16.20 1.36
C ILE A 147 5.67 15.49 0.08
N ILE A 148 5.80 14.18 0.06
CA ILE A 148 5.41 13.36 -1.08
C ILE A 148 4.02 12.80 -0.79
N CYS A 149 3.02 13.25 -1.53
CA CYS A 149 1.69 12.66 -1.54
C CYS A 149 1.69 11.49 -2.54
N VAL A 150 1.25 10.33 -2.10
CA VAL A 150 1.34 9.11 -2.92
C VAL A 150 0.31 9.04 -4.04
N SER A 151 -0.66 9.98 -4.08
CA SER A 151 -1.65 10.06 -5.16
C SER A 151 -2.17 11.48 -5.36
N PRO A 152 -2.73 11.79 -6.56
CA PRO A 152 -3.38 13.07 -6.87
C PRO A 152 -4.51 13.43 -5.91
N SER A 153 -5.38 12.50 -5.57
CA SER A 153 -6.49 12.76 -4.63
C SER A 153 -5.99 13.01 -3.20
N VAL A 154 -4.94 12.31 -2.75
CA VAL A 154 -4.28 12.59 -1.45
C VAL A 154 -3.68 13.99 -1.45
N LEU A 155 -3.02 14.42 -2.53
CA LEU A 155 -2.50 15.79 -2.66
C LEU A 155 -3.62 16.82 -2.62
N LYS A 156 -4.67 16.61 -3.41
CA LYS A 156 -5.85 17.50 -3.47
C LYS A 156 -6.44 17.72 -2.09
N HIS A 157 -6.83 16.65 -1.40
CA HIS A 157 -7.42 16.74 -0.04
C HIS A 157 -6.44 17.31 0.99
N SER A 158 -5.16 17.02 0.88
CA SER A 158 -4.14 17.60 1.75
C SER A 158 -4.05 19.13 1.63
N ILE A 159 -4.21 19.68 0.43
CA ILE A 159 -4.23 21.13 0.17
C ILE A 159 -5.55 21.71 0.68
N GLU A 160 -6.69 21.12 0.34
CA GLU A 160 -8.03 21.56 0.77
C GLU A 160 -8.15 21.62 2.31
N ASP A 161 -7.66 20.59 3.00
CA ASP A 161 -7.66 20.50 4.47
C ASP A 161 -6.52 21.30 5.14
N ARG A 162 -5.72 22.04 4.36
CA ARG A 162 -4.61 22.89 4.83
C ARG A 162 -3.63 22.14 5.75
N LEU A 163 -3.21 20.94 5.34
CA LEU A 163 -2.24 20.14 6.11
C LEU A 163 -0.81 20.69 5.95
N ALA A 164 -0.50 21.27 4.79
CA ALA A 164 0.77 21.93 4.50
C ALA A 164 0.63 22.93 3.35
N PRO A 165 1.58 23.90 3.21
CA PRO A 165 1.65 24.75 2.02
C PRO A 165 1.78 23.91 0.74
N ALA A 166 1.06 24.27 -0.31
CA ALA A 166 1.11 23.57 -1.60
C ALA A 166 2.53 23.49 -2.18
N SER A 167 3.35 24.54 -1.95
CA SER A 167 4.75 24.59 -2.41
C SER A 167 5.68 23.53 -1.82
N LYS A 168 5.31 22.92 -0.70
CA LYS A 168 6.06 21.80 -0.07
C LYS A 168 5.59 20.43 -0.53
N GLN A 169 4.44 20.34 -1.18
CA GLN A 169 3.76 19.10 -1.51
C GLN A 169 3.93 18.75 -2.98
N LEU A 170 4.26 17.52 -3.28
CA LEU A 170 4.41 17.04 -4.65
C LEU A 170 3.99 15.57 -4.77
N ILE A 171 3.76 15.15 -6.00
CA ILE A 171 3.56 13.75 -6.39
C ILE A 171 4.76 13.35 -7.22
N LEU A 172 5.23 12.12 -7.05
CA LEU A 172 6.25 11.55 -7.91
C LEU A 172 5.58 10.89 -9.12
N HIS A 173 5.88 11.38 -10.30
CA HIS A 173 5.29 10.93 -11.56
C HIS A 173 3.74 10.95 -11.50
N LYS A 174 3.09 9.79 -11.49
CA LYS A 174 1.62 9.62 -11.39
C LYS A 174 1.17 9.19 -9.99
N GLY A 175 2.09 8.98 -9.05
CA GLY A 175 1.80 8.54 -7.69
C GLY A 175 2.57 7.28 -7.30
N THR A 176 2.05 6.60 -6.26
CA THR A 176 2.69 5.47 -5.56
C THR A 176 3.97 5.86 -4.79
N CYS A 177 4.50 4.96 -3.98
CA CYS A 177 5.73 5.17 -3.22
C CYS A 177 6.83 4.16 -3.58
N CYS A 178 6.47 3.02 -4.16
CA CYS A 178 7.40 1.94 -4.45
C CYS A 178 7.45 1.59 -5.94
N GLY A 179 6.37 1.86 -6.68
CA GLY A 179 6.20 1.33 -8.03
C GLY A 179 5.80 -0.15 -8.04
N ILE A 180 5.68 -0.70 -9.24
CA ILE A 180 5.29 -2.10 -9.48
C ILE A 180 6.38 -2.74 -10.35
N ASP A 181 6.85 -3.91 -9.96
CA ASP A 181 7.79 -4.71 -10.76
C ASP A 181 7.03 -5.44 -11.88
N THR A 182 6.79 -4.75 -12.98
CA THR A 182 6.01 -5.27 -14.11
C THR A 182 6.85 -6.10 -15.07
N GLU A 183 8.17 -6.00 -15.02
CA GLU A 183 9.08 -6.78 -15.85
C GLU A 183 9.44 -8.12 -15.19
N GLY A 184 9.57 -8.14 -13.87
CA GLY A 184 9.92 -9.31 -13.07
C GLY A 184 8.70 -9.99 -12.47
N LYS A 185 8.36 -9.59 -11.24
CA LYS A 185 7.38 -10.27 -10.36
C LYS A 185 5.95 -10.26 -10.93
N PHE A 186 5.44 -9.09 -11.32
CA PHE A 186 4.06 -8.94 -11.81
C PHE A 186 4.01 -8.97 -13.33
N ASN A 187 4.61 -10.02 -13.92
CA ASN A 187 4.59 -10.28 -15.36
C ASN A 187 3.89 -11.61 -15.63
N PRO A 188 2.73 -11.63 -16.31
CA PRO A 188 2.01 -12.87 -16.63
C PRO A 188 2.84 -13.89 -17.40
N LYS A 189 3.84 -13.41 -18.18
CA LYS A 189 4.73 -14.28 -18.94
C LYS A 189 5.73 -15.05 -18.06
N ASN A 190 5.96 -14.60 -16.83
CA ASN A 190 6.90 -15.21 -15.89
C ASN A 190 6.23 -16.21 -14.94
N ILE A 191 4.93 -16.45 -15.10
CA ILE A 191 4.19 -17.39 -14.24
C ILE A 191 4.55 -18.83 -14.62
N ASP A 192 5.10 -19.54 -13.65
CA ASP A 192 5.34 -20.98 -13.76
C ASP A 192 4.00 -21.74 -13.68
N SER A 193 3.65 -22.43 -14.76
CA SER A 193 2.37 -23.15 -14.85
C SER A 193 2.23 -24.32 -13.88
N GLN A 194 3.33 -25.00 -13.53
CA GLN A 194 3.32 -26.11 -12.58
C GLN A 194 3.11 -25.58 -11.17
N LYS A 195 3.80 -24.50 -10.80
CA LYS A 195 3.60 -23.82 -9.50
C LYS A 195 2.20 -23.25 -9.39
N LEU A 196 1.65 -22.65 -10.45
CA LEU A 196 0.27 -22.14 -10.46
C LEU A 196 -0.73 -23.28 -10.25
N ALA A 197 -0.57 -24.41 -10.96
CA ALA A 197 -1.43 -25.58 -10.79
C ALA A 197 -1.36 -26.13 -9.35
N HIS A 198 -0.15 -26.21 -8.77
CA HIS A 198 0.02 -26.62 -7.39
C HIS A 198 -0.67 -25.66 -6.40
N MET A 199 -0.55 -24.36 -6.60
CA MET A 199 -1.22 -23.36 -5.77
C MET A 199 -2.75 -23.42 -5.90
N LYS A 200 -3.29 -23.57 -7.12
CA LYS A 200 -4.72 -23.79 -7.33
C LYS A 200 -5.21 -25.00 -6.56
N ALA A 201 -4.52 -26.15 -6.67
CA ALA A 201 -4.86 -27.37 -5.94
C ALA A 201 -4.81 -27.18 -4.41
N LYS A 202 -3.74 -26.50 -3.92
CA LYS A 202 -3.59 -26.19 -2.47
C LYS A 202 -4.77 -25.39 -1.92
N TRP A 203 -5.29 -24.45 -2.69
CA TRP A 203 -6.38 -23.56 -2.27
C TRP A 203 -7.76 -24.02 -2.75
N GLY A 204 -7.86 -25.21 -3.33
CA GLY A 204 -9.11 -25.80 -3.81
C GLY A 204 -9.78 -25.00 -4.92
N ILE A 205 -8.98 -24.34 -5.76
CA ILE A 205 -9.45 -23.61 -6.94
C ILE A 205 -9.21 -24.47 -8.18
N THR A 206 -10.23 -24.62 -9.01
CA THR A 206 -10.20 -25.41 -10.25
C THR A 206 -10.29 -24.50 -11.47
N ASP A 207 -10.01 -25.03 -12.66
CA ASP A 207 -10.11 -24.25 -13.91
C ASP A 207 -11.57 -23.94 -14.31
N SER A 208 -12.55 -24.62 -13.69
CA SER A 208 -13.97 -24.32 -13.88
C SER A 208 -14.49 -23.23 -12.95
N ASP A 209 -13.71 -22.85 -11.92
CA ASP A 209 -14.12 -21.81 -10.98
C ASP A 209 -13.91 -20.41 -11.60
N TRP A 210 -14.86 -19.51 -11.35
CA TRP A 210 -14.72 -18.10 -11.63
C TRP A 210 -14.41 -17.34 -10.35
N VAL A 211 -13.22 -16.78 -10.27
CA VAL A 211 -12.64 -16.31 -9.00
C VAL A 211 -12.73 -14.80 -8.88
N ILE A 212 -13.48 -14.32 -7.89
CA ILE A 212 -13.50 -12.93 -7.43
C ILE A 212 -12.39 -12.81 -6.38
N GLY A 213 -11.41 -11.92 -6.60
CA GLY A 213 -10.24 -11.80 -5.76
C GLY A 213 -10.15 -10.49 -5.00
N TYR A 214 -9.53 -10.56 -3.83
CA TYR A 214 -9.13 -9.42 -3.01
C TYR A 214 -7.78 -9.72 -2.34
N SER A 215 -6.94 -8.69 -2.18
CA SER A 215 -5.72 -8.79 -1.39
C SER A 215 -5.58 -7.60 -0.43
N GLY A 216 -5.29 -7.88 0.84
CA GLY A 216 -5.11 -6.87 1.86
C GLY A 216 -5.70 -7.27 3.22
N ARG A 217 -5.67 -6.36 4.18
CA ARG A 217 -6.24 -6.59 5.52
C ARG A 217 -7.75 -6.74 5.45
N LEU A 218 -8.29 -7.73 6.15
CA LEU A 218 -9.73 -7.95 6.22
C LEU A 218 -10.33 -7.08 7.33
N VAL A 219 -10.66 -5.83 6.97
CA VAL A 219 -11.23 -4.80 7.85
C VAL A 219 -12.38 -4.06 7.16
N ARG A 220 -13.20 -3.34 7.95
CA ARG A 220 -14.36 -2.58 7.44
C ARG A 220 -13.95 -1.52 6.41
N ASP A 221 -12.88 -0.79 6.70
CA ASP A 221 -12.34 0.32 5.88
C ASP A 221 -11.97 -0.13 4.44
N LYS A 222 -11.81 -1.44 4.23
CA LYS A 222 -11.48 -2.04 2.92
C LYS A 222 -12.69 -2.54 2.12
N GLY A 223 -13.91 -2.35 2.64
CA GLY A 223 -15.15 -2.76 1.94
C GLY A 223 -15.37 -4.27 1.87
N ILE A 224 -14.80 -5.01 2.83
CA ILE A 224 -14.93 -6.47 2.87
C ILE A 224 -16.39 -6.89 3.15
N ILE A 225 -17.12 -6.09 3.91
CA ILE A 225 -18.53 -6.35 4.21
C ILE A 225 -19.35 -6.35 2.91
N GLU A 226 -19.14 -5.31 2.10
CA GLU A 226 -19.81 -5.12 0.80
C GLU A 226 -19.44 -6.25 -0.16
N LEU A 227 -18.16 -6.62 -0.22
CA LEU A 227 -17.66 -7.68 -1.07
C LEU A 227 -18.24 -9.05 -0.69
N VAL A 228 -18.25 -9.42 0.58
CA VAL A 228 -18.82 -10.69 1.04
C VAL A 228 -20.32 -10.74 0.80
N ARG A 229 -21.04 -9.65 1.03
CA ARG A 229 -22.48 -9.57 0.76
C ARG A 229 -22.81 -9.66 -0.74
N ALA A 230 -22.05 -8.97 -1.57
CA ALA A 230 -22.18 -9.09 -3.05
C ALA A 230 -21.90 -10.53 -3.50
N PHE A 231 -20.87 -11.15 -2.99
CA PHE A 231 -20.58 -12.54 -3.29
C PHE A 231 -21.71 -13.50 -2.88
N ARG A 232 -22.33 -13.29 -1.71
CA ARG A 232 -23.50 -14.09 -1.27
C ARG A 232 -24.67 -14.02 -2.24
N ASN A 233 -24.87 -12.88 -2.91
CA ASN A 233 -25.92 -12.72 -3.92
C ASN A 233 -25.51 -13.47 -5.21
N LEU A 234 -24.32 -13.22 -5.70
CA LEU A 234 -23.79 -13.75 -6.96
C LEU A 234 -23.68 -15.28 -7.00
N LYS A 235 -23.25 -15.92 -5.90
CA LYS A 235 -23.10 -17.39 -5.84
C LYS A 235 -24.43 -18.16 -5.94
N LYS A 236 -25.58 -17.50 -5.71
CA LYS A 236 -26.90 -18.10 -5.92
C LYS A 236 -27.24 -18.23 -7.41
N GLU A 237 -26.65 -17.37 -8.23
CA GLU A 237 -26.84 -17.34 -9.69
C GLU A 237 -25.81 -18.23 -10.41
N HIS A 238 -24.60 -18.33 -9.86
CA HIS A 238 -23.46 -19.03 -10.46
C HIS A 238 -22.77 -19.92 -9.44
N ALA A 239 -23.02 -21.22 -9.49
CA ALA A 239 -22.50 -22.20 -8.54
C ALA A 239 -20.96 -22.37 -8.58
N ASN A 240 -20.32 -21.95 -9.70
CA ASN A 240 -18.86 -22.02 -9.89
C ASN A 240 -18.12 -20.75 -9.43
N TYR A 241 -18.82 -19.77 -8.85
CA TYR A 241 -18.14 -18.60 -8.30
C TYR A 241 -17.39 -18.93 -7.02
N LYS A 242 -16.18 -18.41 -6.90
CA LYS A 242 -15.37 -18.42 -5.66
C LYS A 242 -14.92 -17.02 -5.29
N LEU A 243 -14.83 -16.79 -3.99
CA LEU A 243 -14.25 -15.56 -3.44
C LEU A 243 -12.89 -15.90 -2.83
N LEU A 244 -11.81 -15.34 -3.38
CA LEU A 244 -10.45 -15.51 -2.89
C LEU A 244 -10.02 -14.27 -2.10
N LEU A 245 -9.86 -14.42 -0.78
CA LEU A 245 -9.45 -13.38 0.16
C LEU A 245 -8.02 -13.63 0.64
N VAL A 246 -7.06 -12.87 0.11
CA VAL A 246 -5.65 -12.96 0.47
C VAL A 246 -5.31 -11.92 1.51
N GLY A 247 -5.24 -12.33 2.80
CA GLY A 247 -4.92 -11.42 3.89
C GLY A 247 -5.49 -11.82 5.23
N MET A 248 -5.07 -11.11 6.27
CA MET A 248 -5.42 -11.41 7.65
C MET A 248 -6.56 -10.55 8.19
N PHE A 249 -7.28 -11.07 9.17
CA PHE A 249 -8.15 -10.27 10.03
C PHE A 249 -7.31 -9.34 10.92
N GLU A 250 -7.78 -8.14 11.16
CA GLU A 250 -7.18 -7.21 12.11
C GLU A 250 -8.23 -6.82 13.16
N VAL A 251 -7.85 -6.86 14.45
CA VAL A 251 -8.72 -6.50 15.59
C VAL A 251 -9.15 -5.04 15.51
N ARG A 252 -8.25 -4.18 15.04
CA ARG A 252 -8.57 -2.78 14.81
C ARG A 252 -9.41 -2.64 13.55
N ASP A 253 -10.59 -2.09 13.66
CA ASP A 253 -11.59 -1.97 12.59
C ASP A 253 -12.12 -3.33 12.13
N ALA A 254 -12.32 -4.24 13.12
CA ALA A 254 -12.74 -5.61 12.88
C ALA A 254 -14.07 -5.71 12.11
N LEU A 255 -14.16 -6.72 11.26
CA LEU A 255 -15.41 -7.07 10.58
C LEU A 255 -16.46 -7.53 11.60
N PRO A 256 -17.76 -7.38 11.29
CA PRO A 256 -18.83 -7.99 12.07
C PRO A 256 -18.68 -9.52 12.17
N ASP A 257 -19.14 -10.10 13.27
CA ASP A 257 -18.97 -11.53 13.55
C ASP A 257 -19.66 -12.41 12.50
N ASP A 258 -20.82 -12.01 12.00
CA ASP A 258 -21.54 -12.70 10.93
C ASP A 258 -20.71 -12.80 9.65
N VAL A 259 -20.05 -11.68 9.26
CA VAL A 259 -19.18 -11.66 8.08
C VAL A 259 -17.92 -12.51 8.28
N GLN A 260 -17.35 -12.49 9.50
CA GLN A 260 -16.20 -13.33 9.81
C GLN A 260 -16.58 -14.83 9.77
N GLN A 261 -17.77 -15.18 10.27
CA GLN A 261 -18.28 -16.56 10.22
C GLN A 261 -18.51 -17.03 8.78
N ASP A 262 -19.04 -16.17 7.91
CA ASP A 262 -19.18 -16.51 6.50
C ASP A 262 -17.82 -16.79 5.84
N ILE A 263 -16.85 -15.90 6.05
CA ILE A 263 -15.51 -16.07 5.48
C ILE A 263 -14.89 -17.41 5.94
N LYS A 264 -15.13 -17.82 7.17
CA LYS A 264 -14.54 -19.05 7.75
C LYS A 264 -15.27 -20.32 7.37
N ASN A 265 -16.59 -20.26 7.15
CA ASN A 265 -17.45 -21.45 7.05
C ASN A 265 -17.99 -21.71 5.65
N ASP A 266 -17.97 -20.71 4.76
CA ASP A 266 -18.47 -20.89 3.38
C ASP A 266 -17.41 -21.58 2.51
N SER A 267 -17.71 -22.76 2.01
CA SER A 267 -16.80 -23.56 1.17
C SER A 267 -16.42 -22.91 -0.17
N GLN A 268 -17.18 -21.90 -0.60
CA GLN A 268 -16.88 -21.12 -1.82
C GLN A 268 -16.03 -19.88 -1.51
N ILE A 269 -15.74 -19.59 -0.23
CA ILE A 269 -14.82 -18.53 0.17
C ILE A 269 -13.47 -19.16 0.54
N VAL A 270 -12.45 -18.82 -0.21
CA VAL A 270 -11.07 -19.23 0.03
C VAL A 270 -10.36 -18.10 0.77
N TRP A 271 -10.12 -18.31 2.06
CA TRP A 271 -9.35 -17.38 2.89
C TRP A 271 -7.96 -17.94 3.16
N THR A 272 -6.91 -17.19 2.77
CA THR A 272 -5.52 -17.67 2.82
C THR A 272 -4.75 -17.24 4.05
N ASP A 273 -5.33 -16.32 4.88
CA ASP A 273 -4.59 -15.56 5.88
C ASP A 273 -3.44 -14.74 5.25
N PHE A 274 -2.52 -14.23 6.07
CA PHE A 274 -1.42 -13.41 5.59
C PHE A 274 -0.48 -14.17 4.67
N GLN A 275 -0.24 -13.60 3.49
CA GLN A 275 0.75 -14.09 2.53
C GLN A 275 1.76 -12.97 2.26
N ASN A 276 3.06 -13.29 2.30
CA ASN A 276 4.16 -12.36 2.04
C ASN A 276 4.93 -12.65 0.75
N SER A 277 4.62 -13.77 0.09
CA SER A 277 5.22 -14.22 -1.17
C SER A 277 4.16 -14.64 -2.15
N ASP A 278 4.57 -14.87 -3.38
CA ASP A 278 3.74 -15.49 -4.42
C ASP A 278 2.45 -14.74 -4.78
N MET A 279 2.41 -13.42 -4.53
CA MET A 279 1.21 -12.60 -4.82
C MET A 279 0.86 -12.62 -6.32
N GLU A 280 1.85 -12.70 -7.20
CA GLU A 280 1.67 -12.84 -8.64
C GLU A 280 0.86 -14.08 -9.04
N TYR A 281 1.03 -15.19 -8.29
CA TYR A 281 0.24 -16.40 -8.49
C TYR A 281 -1.19 -16.25 -7.97
N PHE A 282 -1.38 -15.55 -6.84
CA PHE A 282 -2.73 -15.25 -6.35
C PHE A 282 -3.50 -14.40 -7.35
N TYR A 283 -2.90 -13.35 -7.91
CA TYR A 283 -3.55 -12.56 -8.97
C TYR A 283 -3.83 -13.43 -10.21
N SER A 284 -2.93 -14.33 -10.60
CA SER A 284 -3.13 -15.24 -11.75
C SER A 284 -4.29 -16.23 -11.57
N MET A 285 -4.78 -16.41 -10.35
CA MET A 285 -5.97 -17.23 -10.07
C MET A 285 -7.28 -16.43 -10.15
N MET A 286 -7.21 -15.09 -10.23
CA MET A 286 -8.39 -14.21 -10.19
C MET A 286 -8.90 -13.89 -11.60
N ASN A 287 -10.22 -13.92 -11.78
CA ASN A 287 -10.88 -13.44 -12.98
C ASN A 287 -11.25 -11.95 -12.88
N VAL A 288 -11.47 -11.46 -11.66
CA VAL A 288 -11.65 -10.05 -11.33
C VAL A 288 -11.05 -9.75 -9.96
N TYR A 289 -10.38 -8.61 -9.84
CA TYR A 289 -9.90 -8.10 -8.56
C TYR A 289 -10.83 -6.99 -8.06
N VAL A 290 -11.26 -7.07 -6.81
CA VAL A 290 -12.20 -6.12 -6.20
C VAL A 290 -11.59 -5.44 -5.00
N LEU A 291 -11.59 -4.10 -5.00
CA LEU A 291 -11.21 -3.27 -3.87
C LEU A 291 -12.30 -2.21 -3.60
N ALA A 292 -13.26 -2.54 -2.76
CA ALA A 292 -14.37 -1.65 -2.39
C ALA A 292 -14.00 -0.72 -1.21
N SER A 293 -12.76 -0.23 -1.15
CA SER A 293 -12.21 0.52 -0.02
C SER A 293 -12.83 1.90 0.13
N TYR A 294 -13.02 2.33 1.38
CA TYR A 294 -13.53 3.67 1.74
C TYR A 294 -12.45 4.76 1.67
N ARG A 295 -11.19 4.39 1.71
CA ARG A 295 -10.03 5.27 1.50
C ARG A 295 -8.75 4.46 1.28
N GLU A 296 -7.87 4.99 0.47
CA GLU A 296 -6.50 4.51 0.27
C GLU A 296 -5.51 5.67 0.25
N GLY A 297 -4.23 5.34 0.30
CA GLY A 297 -3.20 6.26 -0.14
C GLY A 297 -3.03 6.16 -1.66
N PHE A 298 -2.53 5.00 -2.08
CA PHE A 298 -2.52 4.49 -3.44
C PHE A 298 -2.56 2.97 -3.37
N PRO A 299 -3.60 2.31 -3.86
CA PRO A 299 -3.77 0.87 -3.67
C PRO A 299 -2.88 0.07 -4.62
N THR A 300 -1.74 -0.39 -4.14
CA THR A 300 -0.79 -1.19 -4.94
C THR A 300 -1.41 -2.48 -5.46
N GLY A 301 -2.28 -3.14 -4.68
CA GLY A 301 -2.99 -4.35 -5.12
C GLY A 301 -3.82 -4.15 -6.40
N VAL A 302 -4.39 -2.96 -6.61
CA VAL A 302 -5.08 -2.61 -7.88
C VAL A 302 -4.09 -2.57 -9.03
N LEU A 303 -2.92 -1.94 -8.83
CA LEU A 303 -1.89 -1.87 -9.88
C LEU A 303 -1.26 -3.24 -10.16
N GLU A 304 -1.03 -4.04 -9.12
CA GLU A 304 -0.50 -5.41 -9.23
C GLU A 304 -1.46 -6.29 -10.04
N ALA A 305 -2.77 -6.23 -9.74
CA ALA A 305 -3.80 -6.94 -10.49
C ALA A 305 -3.83 -6.51 -11.97
N GLN A 306 -3.80 -5.21 -12.25
CA GLN A 306 -3.75 -4.67 -13.61
C GLN A 306 -2.46 -5.09 -14.34
N ALA A 307 -1.30 -5.09 -13.65
CA ALA A 307 -0.04 -5.58 -14.20
C ALA A 307 -0.12 -7.05 -14.60
N MET A 308 -0.87 -7.85 -13.83
CA MET A 308 -1.16 -9.26 -14.11
C MET A 308 -2.34 -9.47 -15.07
N GLN A 309 -2.81 -8.41 -15.73
CA GLN A 309 -3.92 -8.42 -16.69
C GLN A 309 -5.27 -8.87 -16.09
N VAL A 310 -5.45 -8.68 -14.78
CA VAL A 310 -6.71 -8.97 -14.09
C VAL A 310 -7.58 -7.71 -14.12
N PRO A 311 -8.83 -7.79 -14.62
CA PRO A 311 -9.80 -6.70 -14.56
C PRO A 311 -10.04 -6.25 -13.12
N VAL A 312 -10.23 -4.93 -12.91
CA VAL A 312 -10.35 -4.36 -11.58
C VAL A 312 -11.70 -3.65 -11.39
N ILE A 313 -12.29 -3.85 -10.22
CA ILE A 313 -13.41 -3.05 -9.72
C ILE A 313 -12.94 -2.34 -8.45
N THR A 314 -13.10 -1.02 -8.40
CA THR A 314 -12.74 -0.24 -7.22
C THR A 314 -13.74 0.90 -6.98
N THR A 315 -13.52 1.74 -5.97
CA THR A 315 -14.40 2.86 -5.63
C THR A 315 -13.83 4.19 -6.07
N ARG A 316 -14.65 5.26 -6.02
CA ARG A 316 -14.17 6.64 -6.23
C ARG A 316 -13.56 7.28 -4.98
N ALA A 317 -13.28 6.48 -3.95
CA ALA A 317 -12.63 6.95 -2.73
C ALA A 317 -11.22 7.49 -2.99
N THR A 318 -10.73 8.33 -2.04
CA THR A 318 -9.36 8.86 -2.07
C THR A 318 -8.34 7.75 -2.30
N GLY A 319 -7.44 7.96 -3.24
CA GLY A 319 -6.41 6.99 -3.65
C GLY A 319 -6.92 5.91 -4.61
N CYS A 320 -8.13 5.40 -4.44
CA CYS A 320 -8.73 4.42 -5.34
C CYS A 320 -8.98 5.01 -6.73
N CYS A 321 -9.56 6.22 -6.79
CA CYS A 321 -9.84 6.93 -8.04
C CYS A 321 -8.60 7.25 -8.89
N ASP A 322 -7.42 7.24 -8.29
CA ASP A 322 -6.15 7.52 -8.98
C ASP A 322 -5.50 6.26 -9.58
N SER A 323 -5.96 5.08 -9.17
CA SER A 323 -5.35 3.78 -9.51
C SER A 323 -5.97 3.10 -10.73
N THR A 324 -7.00 3.72 -11.34
CA THR A 324 -7.79 3.08 -12.40
C THR A 324 -8.31 4.15 -13.36
N LEU A 325 -8.29 3.84 -14.66
CA LEU A 325 -8.94 4.62 -15.71
C LEU A 325 -10.31 3.98 -16.00
N GLU A 326 -11.39 4.69 -15.65
CA GLU A 326 -12.76 4.17 -15.75
C GLU A 326 -13.12 3.72 -17.15
N GLY A 327 -13.67 2.51 -17.27
CA GLY A 327 -14.07 1.93 -18.54
C GLY A 327 -12.92 1.55 -19.47
N VAL A 328 -11.67 1.73 -19.03
CA VAL A 328 -10.47 1.36 -19.79
C VAL A 328 -9.67 0.31 -19.03
N THR A 329 -9.20 0.63 -17.81
CA THR A 329 -8.39 -0.28 -17.00
C THR A 329 -9.18 -0.93 -15.87
N GLY A 330 -10.42 -0.50 -15.61
CA GLY A 330 -11.30 -1.05 -14.60
C GLY A 330 -12.62 -0.30 -14.49
N LEU A 331 -13.45 -0.69 -13.53
CA LEU A 331 -14.75 -0.09 -13.25
C LEU A 331 -14.77 0.56 -11.87
N PHE A 332 -15.50 1.67 -11.75
CA PHE A 332 -15.81 2.26 -10.44
C PHE A 332 -17.23 1.91 -9.99
N VAL A 333 -17.35 1.68 -8.68
CA VAL A 333 -18.62 1.50 -7.98
C VAL A 333 -18.69 2.39 -6.75
N GLU A 334 -19.89 2.67 -6.27
CA GLU A 334 -20.09 3.23 -4.94
C GLU A 334 -20.01 2.12 -3.88
N HIS A 335 -20.05 2.47 -2.59
CA HIS A 335 -20.08 1.50 -1.48
C HIS A 335 -21.49 0.88 -1.34
N ASP A 336 -21.92 0.22 -2.40
CA ASP A 336 -23.24 -0.37 -2.55
C ASP A 336 -23.14 -1.80 -3.08
N VAL A 337 -23.83 -2.73 -2.41
CA VAL A 337 -23.73 -4.17 -2.67
C VAL A 337 -24.28 -4.53 -4.04
N ASP A 338 -25.36 -3.86 -4.46
CA ASP A 338 -26.01 -4.17 -5.75
C ASP A 338 -25.19 -3.64 -6.92
N GLN A 339 -24.65 -2.41 -6.81
CA GLN A 339 -23.73 -1.87 -7.83
C GLN A 339 -22.47 -2.72 -7.94
N LEU A 340 -21.92 -3.21 -6.82
CA LEU A 340 -20.76 -4.09 -6.83
C LEU A 340 -21.10 -5.43 -7.52
N SER A 341 -22.26 -6.01 -7.21
CA SER A 341 -22.74 -7.24 -7.85
C SER A 341 -22.92 -7.05 -9.35
N ASP A 342 -23.51 -5.93 -9.78
CA ASP A 342 -23.72 -5.61 -11.19
C ASP A 342 -22.40 -5.40 -11.95
N ALA A 343 -21.42 -4.74 -11.32
CA ALA A 343 -20.09 -4.56 -11.93
C ALA A 343 -19.36 -5.91 -12.09
N ILE A 344 -19.50 -6.82 -11.14
CA ILE A 344 -18.94 -8.17 -11.22
C ILE A 344 -19.60 -8.96 -12.33
N ARG A 345 -20.97 -8.96 -12.42
CA ARG A 345 -21.71 -9.59 -13.54
C ARG A 345 -21.26 -9.03 -14.88
N ARG A 346 -21.14 -7.71 -14.98
CA ARG A 346 -20.70 -7.05 -16.22
C ARG A 346 -19.33 -7.55 -16.70
N ILE A 347 -18.37 -7.76 -15.79
CA ILE A 347 -17.05 -8.32 -16.15
C ILE A 347 -17.16 -9.80 -16.53
N HIS A 348 -18.03 -10.56 -15.85
CA HIS A 348 -18.26 -11.97 -16.17
C HIS A 348 -18.90 -12.16 -17.54
N ASP A 349 -19.95 -11.41 -17.84
CA ASP A 349 -20.78 -11.57 -19.05
C ASP A 349 -20.13 -10.97 -20.30
N THR A 350 -19.37 -9.89 -20.11
CA THR A 350 -18.71 -9.15 -21.20
C THR A 350 -17.23 -8.96 -20.92
N SER A 351 -16.41 -9.90 -21.41
CA SER A 351 -14.94 -9.82 -21.31
C SER A 351 -14.33 -8.56 -21.96
N SER A 352 -15.12 -7.79 -22.72
CA SER A 352 -14.71 -6.54 -23.39
C SER A 352 -14.97 -5.26 -22.56
N SER A 353 -15.54 -5.36 -21.36
CA SER A 353 -15.86 -4.18 -20.54
C SER A 353 -14.63 -3.47 -19.96
N VAL A 354 -13.49 -4.17 -19.90
CA VAL A 354 -12.17 -3.68 -19.45
C VAL A 354 -11.11 -4.27 -20.36
N ASP A 355 -10.19 -3.45 -20.85
CA ASP A 355 -9.07 -3.89 -21.68
C ASP A 355 -7.85 -4.22 -20.79
N SER A 356 -7.68 -5.48 -20.47
CA SER A 356 -6.58 -5.96 -19.60
C SER A 356 -5.18 -5.69 -20.17
N ASN A 357 -5.03 -5.62 -21.50
CA ASN A 357 -3.74 -5.26 -22.14
C ASN A 357 -3.44 -3.77 -21.92
N LYS A 358 -4.42 -2.90 -22.15
CA LYS A 358 -4.28 -1.46 -21.85
C LYS A 358 -4.07 -1.21 -20.36
N ALA A 359 -4.72 -1.99 -19.49
CA ALA A 359 -4.52 -1.89 -18.05
C ALA A 359 -3.05 -2.18 -17.68
N ARG A 360 -2.46 -3.26 -18.21
CA ARG A 360 -1.06 -3.57 -18.01
C ARG A 360 -0.14 -2.50 -18.61
N GLU A 361 -0.37 -2.07 -19.85
CA GLU A 361 0.43 -1.03 -20.52
C GLU A 361 0.41 0.28 -19.70
N TRP A 362 -0.74 0.65 -19.16
CA TRP A 362 -0.88 1.83 -18.32
C TRP A 362 -0.06 1.73 -17.04
N VAL A 363 -0.03 0.55 -16.39
CA VAL A 363 0.82 0.33 -15.21
C VAL A 363 2.29 0.36 -15.58
N GLN A 364 2.72 -0.32 -16.64
CA GLN A 364 4.10 -0.34 -17.11
C GLN A 364 4.61 1.07 -17.43
N THR A 365 3.81 1.87 -18.11
CA THR A 365 4.21 3.22 -18.55
C THR A 365 4.27 4.22 -17.39
N ASN A 366 3.43 4.05 -16.36
CA ASN A 366 3.26 5.07 -15.34
C ASN A 366 3.74 4.66 -13.95
N PHE A 367 3.83 3.38 -13.64
CA PHE A 367 4.08 2.90 -12.28
C PHE A 367 5.16 1.84 -12.19
N GLU A 368 5.89 1.57 -13.30
CA GLU A 368 7.06 0.70 -13.25
C GLU A 368 8.03 1.21 -12.18
N ASN A 369 8.57 0.30 -11.37
CA ASN A 369 9.34 0.64 -10.18
C ASN A 369 10.54 1.55 -10.49
N HIS A 370 11.27 1.32 -11.59
CA HIS A 370 12.41 2.15 -11.99
C HIS A 370 12.00 3.60 -12.33
N ILE A 371 10.82 3.81 -12.89
CA ILE A 371 10.29 5.16 -13.16
C ILE A 371 10.11 5.91 -11.84
N VAL A 372 9.46 5.25 -10.87
CA VAL A 372 9.20 5.83 -9.55
C VAL A 372 10.50 6.06 -8.77
N TRP A 373 11.42 5.10 -8.78
CA TRP A 373 12.69 5.20 -8.05
C TRP A 373 13.61 6.29 -8.60
N ASN A 374 13.63 6.51 -9.91
CA ASN A 374 14.33 7.65 -10.51
C ASN A 374 13.78 9.00 -10.03
N GLU A 375 12.46 9.12 -9.84
CA GLU A 375 11.88 10.34 -9.26
C GLU A 375 12.21 10.50 -7.77
N ILE A 376 12.28 9.38 -7.02
CA ILE A 376 12.71 9.41 -5.60
C ILE A 376 14.17 9.86 -5.50
N GLU A 377 15.06 9.39 -6.38
CA GLU A 377 16.47 9.78 -6.38
C GLU A 377 16.68 11.30 -6.49
N LYS A 378 15.85 11.98 -7.27
CA LYS A 378 15.90 13.45 -7.40
C LYS A 378 15.57 14.21 -6.10
N LEU A 379 15.06 13.51 -5.08
CA LEU A 379 14.76 14.08 -3.78
C LEU A 379 15.98 14.05 -2.85
N TYR A 380 16.92 13.13 -3.06
CA TYR A 380 18.11 12.89 -2.25
C TYR A 380 19.25 13.81 -2.65
#